data_d2e36c1cd4da1c4af1bf9ccb12020ed6
#
_entry.id   d2e36c1cd4da1c4af1bf9ccb12020ed6
#
_cell.length_a   1.000
_cell.length_b   1.000
_cell.length_c   1.000
_cell.angle_alpha   90.00
_cell.angle_beta   90.00
_cell.angle_gamma   90.00
#
_symmetry.space_group_name_H-M   'P 1'
#
loop_
_entity.id
_entity.type
_entity.pdbx_description
1 polymer ?
#
loop_
_entity_poly.entity_id
_entity_poly.type
_entity_poly.pdbx_seq_one_letter_code
_entity_poly.pdbx_strand_id
1 'polypeptide(L)'
;MNRENSGYTIIYAAVMVIIVALGLAFTHQALSERQTANVNIDKMQQILRSLNMDVSAAEAQQKYDELVRNAYLITPEGEKVEGSEGTSPDDPAFSTELDDEHAAGLPVYEAEVDGSVKYIIPMQGTGLWGPIWGYLAVEADGSTIYGAEFGHQGETPGLGAEIATPSFRKQFTGKELIKEGNFRSVAVVKSGQTAAGRDYVDAISGGTITSKGVDAMLLNSVGKYSKFLVNLNAAQ
;
A
#
# COMPACT_ATOMS: atom_id res chain seq x y z
N MET A 1 -26.40 34.50 -38.09
CA MET A 1 -25.11 33.77 -38.12
C MET A 1 -25.35 32.40 -38.77
N ASN A 2 -24.67 32.10 -39.87
CA ASN A 2 -24.93 30.87 -40.62
C ASN A 2 -24.36 29.69 -39.88
N ARG A 3 -25.21 28.73 -39.40
CA ARG A 3 -24.82 27.60 -38.56
C ARG A 3 -24.00 26.51 -39.30
N GLU A 4 -23.95 26.62 -40.65
CA GLU A 4 -23.17 25.70 -41.51
C GLU A 4 -21.75 26.24 -41.80
N ASN A 5 -21.35 27.33 -41.24
CA ASN A 5 -20.00 27.89 -41.43
C ASN A 5 -19.02 27.21 -40.47
N SER A 6 -18.00 26.57 -41.04
CA SER A 6 -16.92 25.93 -40.25
C SER A 6 -16.31 26.79 -39.15
N GLY A 7 -16.20 28.12 -39.38
CA GLY A 7 -15.72 29.05 -38.38
C GLY A 7 -16.64 29.15 -37.17
N TYR A 8 -17.96 29.14 -37.37
CA TYR A 8 -18.93 29.13 -36.26
C TYR A 8 -18.82 27.86 -35.42
N THR A 9 -18.72 26.72 -36.08
CA THR A 9 -18.57 25.39 -35.39
C THR A 9 -17.30 25.34 -34.56
N ILE A 10 -16.18 25.86 -35.10
CA ILE A 10 -14.89 25.87 -34.36
C ILE A 10 -14.99 26.79 -33.14
N ILE A 11 -15.53 28.02 -33.29
CA ILE A 11 -15.67 28.95 -32.16
C ILE A 11 -16.62 28.38 -31.09
N TYR A 12 -17.75 27.81 -31.50
CA TYR A 12 -18.70 27.17 -30.58
C TYR A 12 -18.02 26.02 -29.80
N ALA A 13 -17.32 25.15 -30.49
CA ALA A 13 -16.60 24.03 -29.85
C ALA A 13 -15.51 24.53 -28.87
N ALA A 14 -14.75 25.54 -29.28
CA ALA A 14 -13.73 26.15 -28.42
C ALA A 14 -14.31 26.75 -27.14
N VAL A 15 -15.40 27.52 -27.27
CA VAL A 15 -16.10 28.13 -26.12
C VAL A 15 -16.64 27.06 -25.18
N MET A 16 -17.26 26.00 -25.73
CA MET A 16 -17.76 24.89 -24.92
C MET A 16 -16.62 24.17 -24.14
N VAL A 17 -15.50 23.91 -24.80
CA VAL A 17 -14.34 23.28 -24.14
C VAL A 17 -13.79 24.18 -23.03
N ILE A 18 -13.67 25.48 -23.27
CA ILE A 18 -13.20 26.45 -22.26
C ILE A 18 -14.13 26.47 -21.05
N ILE A 19 -15.45 26.52 -21.25
CA ILE A 19 -16.42 26.53 -20.15
C ILE A 19 -16.32 25.26 -19.31
N VAL A 20 -16.24 24.09 -19.98
CA VAL A 20 -16.10 22.81 -19.30
C VAL A 20 -14.77 22.73 -18.55
N ALA A 21 -13.67 23.15 -19.18
CA ALA A 21 -12.35 23.15 -18.55
C ALA A 21 -12.31 24.04 -17.30
N LEU A 22 -12.88 25.25 -17.37
CA LEU A 22 -12.98 26.16 -16.22
C LEU A 22 -13.83 25.55 -15.10
N GLY A 23 -14.97 24.93 -15.45
CA GLY A 23 -15.85 24.27 -14.47
C GLY A 23 -15.12 23.10 -13.77
N LEU A 24 -14.40 22.27 -14.50
CA LEU A 24 -13.62 21.18 -13.95
C LEU A 24 -12.46 21.69 -13.07
N ALA A 25 -11.72 22.69 -13.53
CA ALA A 25 -10.63 23.30 -12.78
C ALA A 25 -11.11 23.90 -11.45
N PHE A 26 -12.22 24.63 -11.48
CA PHE A 26 -12.82 25.20 -10.27
C PHE A 26 -13.29 24.11 -9.29
N THR A 27 -13.97 23.09 -9.81
CA THR A 27 -14.43 21.96 -8.98
C THR A 27 -13.26 21.22 -8.36
N HIS A 28 -12.20 20.94 -9.14
CA HIS A 28 -10.99 20.31 -8.63
C HIS A 28 -10.36 21.14 -7.51
N GLN A 29 -10.16 22.45 -7.74
CA GLN A 29 -9.57 23.33 -6.73
C GLN A 29 -10.42 23.40 -5.44
N ALA A 30 -11.74 23.43 -5.56
CA ALA A 30 -12.64 23.51 -4.41
C ALA A 30 -12.69 22.21 -3.59
N LEU A 31 -12.37 21.06 -4.21
CA LEU A 31 -12.42 19.75 -3.54
C LEU A 31 -11.05 19.18 -3.17
N SER A 32 -9.95 19.76 -3.64
CA SER A 32 -8.60 19.21 -3.48
C SER A 32 -8.22 18.96 -2.01
N GLU A 33 -8.46 19.92 -1.12
CA GLU A 33 -8.16 19.77 0.31
C GLU A 33 -8.93 18.60 0.94
N ARG A 34 -10.22 18.46 0.60
CA ARG A 34 -11.05 17.35 1.10
C ARG A 34 -10.61 16.01 0.54
N GLN A 35 -10.21 15.98 -0.73
CA GLN A 35 -9.69 14.76 -1.36
C GLN A 35 -8.38 14.33 -0.69
N THR A 36 -7.44 15.26 -0.47
CA THR A 36 -6.19 14.97 0.24
C THR A 36 -6.45 14.45 1.66
N ALA A 37 -7.35 15.11 2.41
CA ALA A 37 -7.72 14.66 3.74
C ALA A 37 -8.29 13.23 3.73
N ASN A 38 -9.17 12.91 2.78
CA ASN A 38 -9.76 11.58 2.65
C ASN A 38 -8.71 10.53 2.27
N VAL A 39 -7.77 10.85 1.37
CA VAL A 39 -6.66 9.96 1.00
C VAL A 39 -5.77 9.67 2.21
N ASN A 40 -5.45 10.67 3.01
CA ASN A 40 -4.65 10.50 4.22
C ASN A 40 -5.38 9.61 5.25
N ILE A 41 -6.67 9.82 5.47
CA ILE A 41 -7.49 8.99 6.36
C ILE A 41 -7.54 7.55 5.86
N ASP A 42 -7.74 7.33 4.56
CA ASP A 42 -7.75 5.97 3.99
C ASP A 42 -6.39 5.28 4.15
N LYS A 43 -5.27 6.00 3.94
CA LYS A 43 -3.93 5.49 4.20
C LYS A 43 -3.74 5.07 5.66
N MET A 44 -4.18 5.90 6.62
CA MET A 44 -4.15 5.55 8.04
C MET A 44 -5.00 4.32 8.36
N GLN A 45 -6.21 4.22 7.78
CA GLN A 45 -7.05 3.04 7.93
C GLN A 45 -6.38 1.77 7.38
N GLN A 46 -5.70 1.86 6.23
CA GLN A 46 -4.97 0.73 5.66
C GLN A 46 -3.81 0.29 6.54
N ILE A 47 -3.04 1.24 7.08
CA ILE A 47 -1.97 0.95 8.06
C ILE A 47 -2.56 0.26 9.31
N LEU A 48 -3.65 0.77 9.86
CA LEU A 48 -4.31 0.18 11.02
C LEU A 48 -4.90 -1.21 10.72
N ARG A 49 -5.48 -1.43 9.53
CA ARG A 49 -5.96 -2.76 9.11
C ARG A 49 -4.83 -3.78 8.98
N SER A 50 -3.62 -3.35 8.58
CA SER A 50 -2.45 -4.25 8.61
C SER A 50 -2.08 -4.68 10.04
N LEU A 51 -2.43 -3.87 11.04
CA LEU A 51 -2.33 -4.21 12.47
C LEU A 51 -3.55 -4.99 13.00
N ASN A 52 -4.39 -5.55 12.11
CA ASN A 52 -5.63 -6.24 12.44
C ASN A 52 -6.68 -5.37 13.16
N MET A 53 -6.63 -4.05 12.96
CA MET A 53 -7.55 -3.08 13.53
C MET A 53 -8.41 -2.45 12.43
N ASP A 54 -9.70 -2.74 12.45
CA ASP A 54 -10.66 -2.14 11.52
C ASP A 54 -11.39 -1.00 12.23
N VAL A 55 -11.08 0.24 11.82
CA VAL A 55 -11.61 1.46 12.43
C VAL A 55 -12.37 2.31 11.42
N SER A 56 -13.35 3.07 11.90
CA SER A 56 -14.06 4.03 11.05
C SER A 56 -13.15 5.18 10.61
N ALA A 57 -13.51 5.86 9.52
CA ALA A 57 -12.79 7.05 9.06
C ALA A 57 -12.71 8.16 10.12
N ALA A 58 -13.73 8.29 10.97
CA ALA A 58 -13.76 9.28 12.04
C ALA A 58 -12.76 8.99 13.18
N GLU A 59 -12.43 7.72 13.39
CA GLU A 59 -11.53 7.27 14.46
C GLU A 59 -10.09 7.04 13.97
N ALA A 60 -9.90 6.97 12.64
CA ALA A 60 -8.64 6.56 12.04
C ALA A 60 -7.46 7.43 12.46
N GLN A 61 -7.60 8.75 12.41
CA GLN A 61 -6.55 9.68 12.83
C GLN A 61 -6.16 9.45 14.29
N GLN A 62 -7.13 9.42 15.20
CA GLN A 62 -6.88 9.25 16.61
C GLN A 62 -6.18 7.91 16.91
N LYS A 63 -6.64 6.82 16.29
CA LYS A 63 -6.04 5.49 16.48
C LYS A 63 -4.66 5.40 15.86
N TYR A 64 -4.43 6.03 14.71
CA TYR A 64 -3.13 6.10 14.08
C TYR A 64 -2.12 6.83 14.99
N ASP A 65 -2.47 8.01 15.52
CA ASP A 65 -1.62 8.80 16.42
C ASP A 65 -1.35 8.08 17.75
N GLU A 66 -2.31 7.23 18.20
CA GLU A 66 -2.15 6.42 19.42
C GLU A 66 -1.13 5.29 19.24
N LEU A 67 -1.11 4.64 18.08
CA LEU A 67 -0.38 3.39 17.87
C LEU A 67 0.92 3.58 17.10
N VAL A 68 0.92 4.42 16.06
CA VAL A 68 2.12 4.67 15.24
C VAL A 68 3.00 5.67 15.97
N ARG A 69 4.10 5.17 16.53
CA ARG A 69 5.03 5.95 17.36
C ARG A 69 6.08 6.67 16.54
N ASN A 70 6.44 6.11 15.39
CA ASN A 70 7.45 6.68 14.51
C ASN A 70 7.20 6.25 13.07
N ALA A 71 7.68 7.05 12.13
CA ALA A 71 7.80 6.67 10.74
C ALA A 71 9.04 7.35 10.17
N TYR A 72 9.73 6.69 9.26
CA TYR A 72 10.98 7.19 8.67
C TYR A 72 11.25 6.50 7.32
N LEU A 73 12.18 7.07 6.58
CA LEU A 73 12.70 6.44 5.37
C LEU A 73 13.93 5.59 5.69
N ILE A 74 14.11 4.51 4.95
CA ILE A 74 15.32 3.69 4.99
C ILE A 74 15.98 3.65 3.62
N THR A 75 17.31 3.52 3.62
CA THR A 75 18.10 3.29 2.41
C THR A 75 17.93 1.85 1.90
N PRO A 76 18.35 1.52 0.67
CA PRO A 76 18.38 0.12 0.20
C PRO A 76 19.28 -0.80 1.04
N GLU A 77 20.20 -0.24 1.83
CA GLU A 77 21.04 -0.95 2.80
C GLU A 77 20.32 -1.26 4.10
N GLY A 78 19.12 -0.70 4.29
CA GLY A 78 18.30 -0.86 5.49
C GLY A 78 18.65 0.11 6.61
N GLU A 79 19.42 1.16 6.32
CA GLU A 79 19.79 2.19 7.28
C GLU A 79 18.75 3.32 7.27
N LYS A 80 18.47 3.89 8.44
CA LYS A 80 17.56 5.01 8.58
C LYS A 80 18.13 6.27 7.92
N VAL A 81 17.31 6.95 7.12
CA VAL A 81 17.67 8.24 6.51
C VAL A 81 17.51 9.35 7.56
N GLU A 82 18.57 10.09 7.82
CA GLU A 82 18.59 11.15 8.82
C GLU A 82 17.64 12.29 8.45
N GLY A 83 16.84 12.76 9.42
CA GLY A 83 15.88 13.85 9.20
C GLY A 83 14.60 13.45 8.43
N SER A 84 14.34 12.14 8.27
CA SER A 84 13.14 11.62 7.60
C SER A 84 12.03 11.21 8.57
N GLU A 85 12.23 11.42 9.87
CA GLU A 85 11.30 11.01 10.92
C GLU A 85 10.05 11.88 10.95
N GLY A 86 8.91 11.25 11.24
CA GLY A 86 7.63 11.91 11.47
C GLY A 86 6.45 11.07 11.00
N THR A 87 5.32 11.21 11.70
CA THR A 87 4.10 10.41 11.46
C THR A 87 2.98 11.22 10.81
N SER A 88 3.14 12.53 10.66
CA SER A 88 2.14 13.42 10.07
C SER A 88 2.06 13.24 8.55
N PRO A 89 0.92 13.56 7.93
CA PRO A 89 0.74 13.45 6.49
C PRO A 89 1.76 14.23 5.64
N ASP A 90 2.33 15.30 6.17
CA ASP A 90 3.33 16.14 5.50
C ASP A 90 4.78 15.62 5.69
N ASP A 91 4.98 14.65 6.58
CA ASP A 91 6.30 14.10 6.86
C ASP A 91 6.78 13.16 5.74
N PRO A 92 8.12 13.03 5.52
CA PRO A 92 8.68 12.27 4.41
C PRO A 92 8.19 10.83 4.32
N ALA A 93 8.13 10.11 5.44
CA ALA A 93 7.71 8.71 5.43
C ALA A 93 6.24 8.53 5.05
N PHE A 94 5.37 9.47 5.44
CA PHE A 94 3.95 9.40 5.09
C PHE A 94 3.69 9.86 3.65
N SER A 95 4.37 10.90 3.18
CA SER A 95 4.15 11.49 1.85
C SER A 95 4.85 10.75 0.70
N THR A 96 5.87 9.91 1.00
CA THR A 96 6.62 9.18 -0.03
C THR A 96 5.77 8.08 -0.67
N GLU A 97 5.73 8.08 -2.00
CA GLU A 97 5.17 7.00 -2.82
C GLU A 97 6.26 5.99 -3.19
N LEU A 98 5.90 4.68 -3.27
CA LEU A 98 6.88 3.60 -3.52
C LEU A 98 7.42 3.56 -4.96
N ASP A 99 6.77 4.22 -5.89
CA ASP A 99 7.16 4.36 -7.30
C ASP A 99 7.86 5.69 -7.62
N ASP A 100 8.06 6.55 -6.62
CA ASP A 100 8.84 7.76 -6.79
C ASP A 100 10.33 7.42 -6.92
N GLU A 101 10.86 7.52 -8.15
CA GLU A 101 12.27 7.28 -8.45
C GLU A 101 13.21 8.31 -7.79
N HIS A 102 12.67 9.42 -7.30
CA HIS A 102 13.43 10.49 -6.62
C HIS A 102 13.29 10.44 -5.09
N ALA A 103 12.53 9.46 -4.57
CA ALA A 103 12.39 9.29 -3.14
C ALA A 103 13.75 9.09 -2.45
N ALA A 104 13.95 9.75 -1.32
CA ALA A 104 15.18 9.64 -0.54
C ALA A 104 15.38 8.25 0.09
N GLY A 105 14.32 7.42 0.13
CA GLY A 105 14.35 6.08 0.70
C GLY A 105 12.97 5.43 0.68
N LEU A 106 12.86 4.30 1.35
CA LEU A 106 11.65 3.49 1.47
C LEU A 106 10.98 3.75 2.82
N PRO A 107 9.67 4.04 2.86
CA PRO A 107 8.97 4.34 4.12
C PRO A 107 8.76 3.09 4.98
N VAL A 108 9.00 3.24 6.28
CA VAL A 108 8.74 2.27 7.34
C VAL A 108 7.97 2.97 8.44
N TYR A 109 6.91 2.34 8.96
CA TYR A 109 6.18 2.81 10.13
C TYR A 109 6.43 1.87 11.30
N GLU A 110 6.61 2.44 12.49
CA GLU A 110 6.73 1.71 13.75
C GLU A 110 5.47 1.93 14.58
N ALA A 111 4.75 0.86 14.88
CA ALA A 111 3.61 0.90 15.76
C ALA A 111 3.85 0.06 17.02
N GLU A 112 3.27 0.49 18.13
CA GLU A 112 3.26 -0.26 19.38
C GLU A 112 1.88 -0.89 19.59
N VAL A 113 1.83 -2.22 19.58
CA VAL A 113 0.60 -3.00 19.80
C VAL A 113 0.87 -4.02 20.90
N ASP A 114 0.06 -4.00 21.96
CA ASP A 114 0.19 -4.89 23.12
C ASP A 114 1.58 -4.89 23.74
N GLY A 115 2.24 -3.71 23.78
CA GLY A 115 3.59 -3.52 24.36
C GLY A 115 4.71 -4.08 23.48
N SER A 116 4.45 -4.43 22.23
CA SER A 116 5.43 -4.93 21.26
C SER A 116 5.45 -4.06 20.01
N VAL A 117 6.65 -3.77 19.52
CA VAL A 117 6.84 -3.01 18.27
C VAL A 117 6.47 -3.87 17.07
N LYS A 118 5.76 -3.27 16.13
CA LYS A 118 5.47 -3.80 14.80
C LYS A 118 6.02 -2.85 13.75
N TYR A 119 6.67 -3.40 12.73
CA TYR A 119 7.12 -2.64 11.57
C TYR A 119 6.12 -2.79 10.44
N ILE A 120 5.59 -1.66 9.94
CA ILE A 120 4.63 -1.69 8.84
C ILE A 120 5.34 -1.22 7.57
N ILE A 121 5.29 -2.06 6.56
CA ILE A 121 5.96 -1.88 5.26
C ILE A 121 4.89 -1.73 4.19
N PRO A 122 4.83 -0.61 3.47
CA PRO A 122 3.98 -0.47 2.31
C PRO A 122 4.53 -1.30 1.15
N MET A 123 3.62 -1.79 0.32
CA MET A 123 3.95 -2.59 -0.86
C MET A 123 3.03 -2.24 -2.02
N GLN A 124 3.54 -2.35 -3.24
CA GLN A 124 2.77 -2.11 -4.46
C GLN A 124 3.16 -3.08 -5.57
N GLY A 125 2.21 -3.35 -6.45
CA GLY A 125 2.36 -4.27 -7.56
C GLY A 125 1.30 -4.05 -8.63
N THR A 126 1.17 -5.02 -9.53
CA THR A 126 0.21 -4.96 -10.63
C THR A 126 -0.67 -6.21 -10.61
N GLY A 127 -1.98 -6.00 -10.60
CA GLY A 127 -2.99 -7.05 -10.75
C GLY A 127 -3.35 -7.32 -12.21
N LEU A 128 -4.56 -7.84 -12.42
CA LEU A 128 -5.06 -8.07 -13.78
C LEU A 128 -5.55 -6.77 -14.44
N TRP A 129 -6.24 -5.92 -13.71
CA TRP A 129 -6.90 -4.73 -14.25
C TRP A 129 -6.25 -3.41 -13.83
N GLY A 130 -5.22 -3.46 -13.02
CA GLY A 130 -4.53 -2.25 -12.61
C GLY A 130 -3.64 -2.44 -11.39
N PRO A 131 -3.23 -1.33 -10.75
CA PRO A 131 -2.43 -1.38 -9.56
C PRO A 131 -3.11 -2.15 -8.43
N ILE A 132 -2.29 -2.88 -7.69
CA ILE A 132 -2.60 -3.45 -6.39
C ILE A 132 -1.56 -2.93 -5.39
N TRP A 133 -1.97 -2.76 -4.15
CA TRP A 133 -1.09 -2.26 -3.09
C TRP A 133 -1.45 -2.87 -1.75
N GLY A 134 -0.70 -2.56 -0.74
CA GLY A 134 -1.01 -2.98 0.62
C GLY A 134 0.00 -2.53 1.64
N TYR A 135 -0.23 -2.98 2.86
CA TYR A 135 0.65 -2.80 3.99
C TYR A 135 0.88 -4.14 4.67
N LEU A 136 2.11 -4.43 5.00
CA LEU A 136 2.51 -5.64 5.69
C LEU A 136 3.05 -5.25 7.07
N ALA A 137 2.37 -5.64 8.13
CA ALA A 137 2.86 -5.50 9.49
C ALA A 137 3.68 -6.74 9.87
N VAL A 138 4.91 -6.50 10.34
CA VAL A 138 5.88 -7.54 10.71
C VAL A 138 6.19 -7.39 12.20
N GLU A 139 6.36 -8.49 12.89
CA GLU A 139 6.79 -8.52 14.30
C GLU A 139 8.18 -7.88 14.46
N ALA A 140 8.54 -7.59 15.70
CA ALA A 140 9.85 -7.03 16.04
C ALA A 140 11.03 -7.90 15.54
N ASP A 141 10.78 -9.21 15.28
CA ASP A 141 11.77 -10.14 14.74
C ASP A 141 12.12 -9.92 13.26
N GLY A 142 11.46 -8.98 12.58
CA GLY A 142 11.70 -8.69 11.17
C GLY A 142 11.27 -9.79 10.19
N SER A 143 10.67 -10.88 10.66
CA SER A 143 10.33 -12.06 9.85
C SER A 143 8.87 -12.46 9.91
N THR A 144 8.32 -12.56 11.13
CA THR A 144 6.96 -13.04 11.34
C THR A 144 5.93 -11.98 10.98
N ILE A 145 5.02 -12.30 10.09
CA ILE A 145 3.92 -11.39 9.68
C ILE A 145 2.88 -11.34 10.79
N TYR A 146 2.67 -10.16 11.36
CA TYR A 146 1.60 -9.87 12.32
C TYR A 146 0.25 -9.75 11.62
N GLY A 147 0.20 -9.06 10.48
CA GLY A 147 -0.99 -8.90 9.67
C GLY A 147 -0.69 -8.27 8.32
N ALA A 148 -1.69 -8.24 7.45
CA ALA A 148 -1.57 -7.71 6.10
C ALA A 148 -2.85 -6.99 5.69
N GLU A 149 -2.71 -5.96 4.87
CA GLU A 149 -3.79 -5.28 4.17
C GLU A 149 -3.48 -5.26 2.69
N PHE A 150 -4.51 -5.47 1.86
CA PHE A 150 -4.41 -5.42 0.40
C PHE A 150 -5.51 -4.54 -0.17
N GLY A 151 -5.15 -3.74 -1.16
CA GLY A 151 -6.07 -2.91 -1.95
C GLY A 151 -5.88 -3.15 -3.44
N HIS A 152 -6.84 -2.71 -4.23
CA HIS A 152 -6.81 -2.80 -5.68
C HIS A 152 -7.58 -1.63 -6.31
N GLN A 153 -7.20 -1.24 -7.53
CA GLN A 153 -7.89 -0.16 -8.24
C GLN A 153 -9.20 -0.62 -8.89
N GLY A 154 -9.21 -1.79 -9.53
CA GLY A 154 -10.33 -2.17 -10.39
C GLY A 154 -10.47 -3.67 -10.62
N GLU A 155 -9.99 -4.51 -9.69
CA GLU A 155 -10.14 -5.96 -9.82
C GLU A 155 -11.62 -6.38 -9.74
N THR A 156 -11.95 -7.48 -10.39
CA THR A 156 -13.32 -7.97 -10.51
C THR A 156 -13.82 -8.54 -9.18
N PRO A 157 -14.98 -8.08 -8.65
CA PRO A 157 -15.62 -8.66 -7.46
C PRO A 157 -15.86 -10.17 -7.61
N GLY A 158 -15.64 -10.92 -6.52
CA GLY A 158 -15.72 -12.37 -6.51
C GLY A 158 -14.56 -13.10 -7.19
N LEU A 159 -13.60 -12.36 -7.76
CA LEU A 159 -12.38 -12.86 -8.39
C LEU A 159 -11.16 -12.14 -7.80
N GLY A 160 -10.44 -11.33 -8.60
CA GLY A 160 -9.24 -10.61 -8.15
C GLY A 160 -9.47 -9.69 -6.96
N ALA A 161 -10.64 -9.07 -6.83
CA ALA A 161 -10.98 -8.19 -5.72
C ALA A 161 -10.99 -8.89 -4.34
N GLU A 162 -11.08 -10.22 -4.32
CA GLU A 162 -11.06 -11.00 -3.07
C GLU A 162 -9.73 -10.89 -2.29
N ILE A 163 -8.67 -10.37 -2.90
CA ILE A 163 -7.41 -10.07 -2.18
C ILE A 163 -7.62 -9.09 -1.02
N ALA A 164 -8.59 -8.18 -1.13
CA ALA A 164 -8.92 -7.20 -0.09
C ALA A 164 -9.80 -7.76 1.04
N THR A 165 -10.22 -9.02 0.97
CA THR A 165 -11.11 -9.61 1.97
C THR A 165 -10.37 -10.05 3.24
N PRO A 166 -11.02 -10.02 4.41
CA PRO A 166 -10.42 -10.53 5.64
C PRO A 166 -10.01 -12.01 5.57
N SER A 167 -10.71 -12.82 4.78
CA SER A 167 -10.39 -14.24 4.60
C SER A 167 -9.05 -14.46 3.89
N PHE A 168 -8.72 -13.62 2.91
CA PHE A 168 -7.44 -13.69 2.23
C PHE A 168 -6.32 -13.16 3.14
N ARG A 169 -6.51 -11.98 3.74
CA ARG A 169 -5.53 -11.31 4.60
C ARG A 169 -5.08 -12.17 5.78
N LYS A 170 -6.02 -12.84 6.47
CA LYS A 170 -5.76 -13.68 7.65
C LYS A 170 -4.80 -14.84 7.38
N GLN A 171 -4.68 -15.30 6.13
CA GLN A 171 -3.78 -16.40 5.79
C GLN A 171 -2.29 -16.02 6.00
N PHE A 172 -1.98 -14.72 5.98
CA PHE A 172 -0.61 -14.22 6.12
C PHE A 172 -0.12 -14.18 7.57
N THR A 173 -1.03 -14.06 8.54
CA THR A 173 -0.68 -13.97 9.96
C THR A 173 0.13 -15.20 10.40
N GLY A 174 1.28 -14.97 11.03
CA GLY A 174 2.20 -16.00 11.53
C GLY A 174 3.08 -16.65 10.44
N LYS A 175 2.99 -16.18 9.18
CA LYS A 175 3.92 -16.60 8.12
C LYS A 175 5.24 -15.88 8.25
N GLU A 176 6.32 -16.50 7.81
CA GLU A 176 7.67 -15.97 7.93
C GLU A 176 8.21 -15.48 6.56
N LEU A 177 8.80 -14.30 6.57
CA LEU A 177 9.45 -13.70 5.39
C LEU A 177 10.89 -14.19 5.21
N ILE A 178 11.54 -14.62 6.31
CA ILE A 178 12.94 -15.03 6.37
C ILE A 178 13.01 -16.49 6.73
N LYS A 179 13.80 -17.27 5.98
CA LYS A 179 14.13 -18.64 6.28
C LYS A 179 15.65 -18.83 6.22
N GLU A 180 16.20 -19.44 7.26
CA GLU A 180 17.65 -19.68 7.35
C GLU A 180 18.49 -18.40 7.17
N GLY A 181 18.02 -17.29 7.76
CA GLY A 181 18.68 -15.98 7.69
C GLY A 181 18.58 -15.26 6.32
N ASN A 182 17.79 -15.80 5.38
CA ASN A 182 17.62 -15.21 4.04
C ASN A 182 16.16 -14.79 3.81
N PHE A 183 15.97 -13.62 3.21
CA PHE A 183 14.66 -13.20 2.75
C PHE A 183 14.13 -14.15 1.67
N ARG A 184 12.95 -14.72 1.90
CA ARG A 184 12.28 -15.67 1.00
C ARG A 184 10.90 -15.19 0.56
N SER A 185 10.29 -14.26 1.32
CA SER A 185 8.90 -13.82 1.15
C SER A 185 7.88 -14.96 1.38
N VAL A 186 6.60 -14.64 1.36
CA VAL A 186 5.50 -15.62 1.38
C VAL A 186 4.99 -15.81 -0.04
N ALA A 187 4.80 -17.05 -0.45
CA ALA A 187 4.29 -17.39 -1.77
C ALA A 187 2.76 -17.40 -1.80
N VAL A 188 2.17 -17.00 -2.93
CA VAL A 188 0.74 -17.18 -3.19
C VAL A 188 0.57 -18.31 -4.22
N VAL A 189 0.14 -19.47 -3.76
CA VAL A 189 0.08 -20.69 -4.57
C VAL A 189 -1.37 -21.12 -4.80
N LYS A 190 -1.60 -21.88 -5.87
CA LYS A 190 -2.93 -22.46 -6.11
C LYS A 190 -3.28 -23.41 -4.95
N SER A 191 -4.55 -23.35 -4.50
CA SER A 191 -5.02 -24.20 -3.40
C SER A 191 -4.66 -25.68 -3.62
N GLY A 192 -4.11 -26.30 -2.58
CA GLY A 192 -3.58 -27.65 -2.61
C GLY A 192 -2.15 -27.78 -3.14
N GLN A 193 -1.49 -26.69 -3.50
CA GLN A 193 -0.06 -26.66 -3.82
C GLN A 193 0.77 -26.12 -2.66
N THR A 194 2.07 -26.36 -2.71
CA THR A 194 3.04 -25.87 -1.73
C THR A 194 4.18 -25.12 -2.41
N ALA A 195 4.90 -24.28 -1.67
CA ALA A 195 6.12 -23.61 -2.14
C ALA A 195 7.34 -24.17 -1.39
N ALA A 196 8.32 -24.68 -2.12
CA ALA A 196 9.55 -25.17 -1.49
C ALA A 196 10.38 -24.04 -0.90
N GLY A 197 10.77 -24.15 0.37
CA GLY A 197 11.64 -23.19 1.06
C GLY A 197 11.02 -21.83 1.36
N ARG A 198 9.70 -21.68 1.21
CA ARG A 198 8.93 -20.47 1.52
C ARG A 198 7.65 -20.85 2.27
N ASP A 199 7.19 -19.99 3.15
CA ASP A 199 5.81 -20.05 3.61
C ASP A 199 4.86 -19.69 2.46
N TYR A 200 3.62 -20.14 2.54
CA TYR A 200 2.66 -19.92 1.46
C TYR A 200 1.23 -19.72 1.97
N VAL A 201 0.43 -19.11 1.13
CA VAL A 201 -1.03 -18.91 1.28
C VAL A 201 -1.74 -19.36 0.01
N ASP A 202 -3.03 -19.66 0.13
CA ASP A 202 -3.85 -20.06 -1.00
C ASP A 202 -4.21 -18.83 -1.88
N ALA A 203 -4.05 -19.01 -3.18
CA ALA A 203 -4.49 -18.06 -4.20
C ALA A 203 -6.02 -17.97 -4.28
N ILE A 204 -6.52 -16.85 -4.78
CA ILE A 204 -7.95 -16.65 -5.04
C ILE A 204 -8.39 -17.54 -6.22
N SER A 205 -9.42 -18.34 -6.00
CA SER A 205 -10.03 -19.13 -7.05
C SER A 205 -10.64 -18.22 -8.12
N GLY A 206 -10.29 -18.43 -9.39
CA GLY A 206 -10.69 -17.56 -10.50
C GLY A 206 -9.90 -16.24 -10.60
N GLY A 207 -9.13 -15.86 -9.57
CA GLY A 207 -8.26 -14.66 -9.52
C GLY A 207 -6.77 -14.97 -9.77
N THR A 208 -6.44 -15.87 -10.67
CA THR A 208 -5.07 -16.38 -10.84
C THR A 208 -4.05 -15.31 -11.18
N ILE A 209 -4.38 -14.35 -12.05
CA ILE A 209 -3.43 -13.32 -12.49
C ILE A 209 -3.21 -12.33 -11.34
N THR A 210 -4.27 -11.90 -10.67
CA THR A 210 -4.18 -11.02 -9.49
C THR A 210 -3.41 -11.69 -8.36
N SER A 211 -3.65 -12.98 -8.10
CA SER A 211 -2.90 -13.75 -7.09
C SER A 211 -1.40 -13.84 -7.41
N LYS A 212 -1.03 -14.02 -8.69
CA LYS A 212 0.37 -13.94 -9.14
C LYS A 212 0.93 -12.52 -8.98
N GLY A 213 0.10 -11.50 -9.20
CA GLY A 213 0.46 -10.12 -8.92
C GLY A 213 0.79 -9.89 -7.44
N VAL A 214 0.00 -10.46 -6.53
CA VAL A 214 0.28 -10.41 -5.08
C VAL A 214 1.57 -11.15 -4.74
N ASP A 215 1.82 -12.35 -5.27
CA ASP A 215 3.08 -13.08 -5.06
C ASP A 215 4.29 -12.25 -5.53
N ALA A 216 4.20 -11.66 -6.72
CA ALA A 216 5.24 -10.79 -7.26
C ALA A 216 5.41 -9.51 -6.42
N MET A 217 4.34 -8.90 -5.93
CA MET A 217 4.36 -7.74 -5.05
C MET A 217 5.08 -8.05 -3.74
N LEU A 218 4.74 -9.15 -3.09
CA LEU A 218 5.39 -9.61 -1.87
C LEU A 218 6.88 -9.90 -2.09
N LEU A 219 7.25 -10.50 -3.21
CA LEU A 219 8.65 -10.80 -3.50
C LEU A 219 9.46 -9.55 -3.87
N ASN A 220 8.93 -8.71 -4.75
CA ASN A 220 9.69 -7.60 -5.34
C ASN A 220 9.59 -6.32 -4.51
N SER A 221 8.38 -5.96 -4.03
CA SER A 221 8.18 -4.73 -3.28
C SER A 221 8.69 -4.86 -1.84
N VAL A 222 8.28 -5.93 -1.11
CA VAL A 222 8.83 -6.20 0.23
C VAL A 222 10.29 -6.60 0.16
N GLY A 223 10.74 -7.21 -0.93
CA GLY A 223 12.15 -7.54 -1.18
C GLY A 223 13.10 -6.33 -1.17
N LYS A 224 12.61 -5.13 -1.48
CA LYS A 224 13.39 -3.88 -1.33
C LYS A 224 13.80 -3.62 0.13
N TYR A 225 13.01 -4.11 1.09
CA TYR A 225 13.25 -3.99 2.53
C TYR A 225 14.06 -5.16 3.12
N SER A 226 14.53 -6.10 2.28
CA SER A 226 15.13 -7.36 2.74
C SER A 226 16.30 -7.18 3.68
N LYS A 227 17.19 -6.21 3.43
CA LYS A 227 18.33 -5.93 4.31
C LYS A 227 17.89 -5.40 5.67
N PHE A 228 16.92 -4.48 5.70
CA PHE A 228 16.32 -3.97 6.94
C PHE A 228 15.72 -5.11 7.77
N LEU A 229 14.90 -5.95 7.15
CA LEU A 229 14.24 -7.09 7.81
C LEU A 229 15.25 -8.13 8.32
N VAL A 230 16.27 -8.46 7.50
CA VAL A 230 17.33 -9.40 7.91
C VAL A 230 18.16 -8.83 9.06
N ASN A 231 18.45 -7.53 9.07
CA ASN A 231 19.16 -6.88 10.18
C ASN A 231 18.35 -6.96 11.48
N LEU A 232 17.03 -6.72 11.42
CA LEU A 232 16.14 -6.91 12.59
C LEU A 232 16.14 -8.35 13.07
N ASN A 233 16.10 -9.32 12.15
CA ASN A 233 16.08 -10.74 12.47
C ASN A 233 17.39 -11.21 13.11
N ALA A 234 18.52 -10.69 12.67
CA ALA A 234 19.83 -11.02 13.20
C ALA A 234 20.12 -10.39 14.58
N ALA A 235 19.36 -9.37 14.98
CA ALA A 235 19.51 -8.67 16.26
C ALA A 235 18.73 -9.34 17.42
N GLN A 236 17.93 -10.37 17.13
CA GLN A 236 17.18 -11.16 18.12
C GLN A 236 18.01 -12.34 18.65
#